data_01c3eb723c5c27f22c296abaab9cd050
#
_entry.id   01c3eb723c5c27f22c296abaab9cd050
#
_cell.length_a   1.000
_cell.length_b   1.000
_cell.length_c   1.000
_cell.angle_alpha   90.00
_cell.angle_beta   90.00
_cell.angle_gamma   90.00
#
_symmetry.space_group_name_H-M   'P 1'
#
loop_
_entity.id
_entity.type
_entity.pdbx_description
1 polymer ?
#
loop_
_entity_poly.entity_id
_entity_poly.type
_entity_poly.pdbx_seq_one_letter_code
_entity_poly.pdbx_strand_id
1 'polypeptide(L)'
;MARSPDFKYQHTPRTFSHSPRPMLKSVLLEIERDAPELFEQVRSTVFRTWNKPTIVSDFVLRWALAHGFAKTIDHSHLYIATGDVLETQTLQQLQSLFGRLHFFCINDTTDDAHDGDPRLKAVRETLNALLPMASRCELEFKDSAVHRMQTQSSDE
;
A
#
# COMPACT_ATOMS: atom_id res chain seq x y z
N MET A 1 -23.77 18.38 13.15
CA MET A 1 -23.76 17.32 12.13
C MET A 1 -24.43 16.07 12.70
N ALA A 2 -25.59 15.66 12.19
CA ALA A 2 -26.20 14.41 12.59
C ALA A 2 -25.36 13.28 12.00
N ARG A 3 -24.60 12.57 12.83
CA ARG A 3 -23.92 11.35 12.43
C ARG A 3 -24.99 10.37 11.98
N SER A 4 -24.90 9.86 10.77
CA SER A 4 -25.82 8.84 10.28
C SER A 4 -25.97 7.72 11.33
N PRO A 5 -27.21 7.31 11.67
CA PRO A 5 -27.45 6.22 12.61
C PRO A 5 -26.73 4.92 12.23
N ASP A 6 -26.48 4.74 10.93
CA ASP A 6 -25.83 3.55 10.37
C ASP A 6 -24.33 3.50 10.66
N PHE A 7 -23.75 4.62 11.06
CA PHE A 7 -22.36 4.70 11.53
C PHE A 7 -22.20 4.27 13.00
N LYS A 8 -23.30 3.91 13.66
CA LYS A 8 -23.24 3.38 15.02
C LYS A 8 -22.52 2.03 15.04
N TYR A 9 -21.17 2.11 15.08
CA TYR A 9 -20.33 1.07 15.68
C TYR A 9 -20.48 -0.35 15.13
N GLN A 10 -20.79 -0.52 13.88
CA GLN A 10 -20.40 -1.76 13.23
C GLN A 10 -18.88 -1.74 13.06
N HIS A 11 -18.19 -1.86 14.18
CA HIS A 11 -16.81 -2.31 14.16
C HIS A 11 -16.85 -3.70 13.56
N THR A 12 -16.71 -3.77 12.25
CA THR A 12 -16.26 -5.01 11.66
C THR A 12 -14.87 -5.21 12.25
N PRO A 13 -14.64 -6.26 13.06
CA PRO A 13 -13.34 -6.50 13.66
C PRO A 13 -12.27 -6.83 12.63
N ARG A 14 -12.63 -6.84 11.35
CA ARG A 14 -11.73 -7.10 10.23
C ARG A 14 -11.23 -5.78 9.66
N THR A 15 -9.94 -5.60 9.71
CA THR A 15 -9.24 -4.62 8.88
C THR A 15 -9.41 -5.01 7.42
N PHE A 16 -9.52 -4.00 6.55
CA PHE A 16 -9.48 -4.26 5.11
C PHE A 16 -8.12 -4.86 4.75
N SER A 17 -8.14 -5.89 3.90
CA SER A 17 -6.90 -6.51 3.43
C SER A 17 -6.01 -5.52 2.71
N HIS A 18 -4.69 -5.74 2.76
CA HIS A 18 -3.71 -4.97 2.01
C HIS A 18 -3.81 -5.30 0.51
N SER A 19 -4.74 -4.67 -0.16
CA SER A 19 -5.03 -4.83 -1.59
C SER A 19 -5.30 -3.46 -2.22
N PRO A 20 -5.25 -3.33 -3.55
CA PRO A 20 -5.67 -2.11 -4.23
C PRO A 20 -7.09 -1.71 -3.81
N ARG A 21 -7.27 -0.42 -3.51
CA ARG A 21 -8.53 0.14 -3.01
C ARG A 21 -8.95 1.28 -3.93
N PRO A 22 -9.62 0.99 -5.04
CA PRO A 22 -10.12 2.04 -5.91
C PRO A 22 -11.14 2.89 -5.15
N MET A 23 -10.98 4.20 -5.21
CA MET A 23 -11.84 5.16 -4.54
C MET A 23 -12.38 6.18 -5.54
N LEU A 24 -13.64 6.52 -5.40
CA LEU A 24 -14.24 7.59 -6.17
C LEU A 24 -13.79 8.95 -5.61
N LYS A 25 -13.25 9.80 -6.47
CA LYS A 25 -12.84 11.16 -6.09
C LYS A 25 -14.03 11.96 -5.53
N SER A 26 -15.23 11.77 -6.06
CA SER A 26 -16.46 12.41 -5.55
C SER A 26 -16.74 12.09 -4.09
N VAL A 27 -16.51 10.84 -3.68
CA VAL A 27 -16.68 10.42 -2.27
C VAL A 27 -15.66 11.12 -1.36
N LEU A 28 -14.40 11.23 -1.79
CA LEU A 28 -13.40 11.97 -1.03
C LEU A 28 -13.77 13.44 -0.85
N LEU A 29 -14.24 14.09 -1.91
CA LEU A 29 -14.66 15.49 -1.86
C LEU A 29 -15.92 15.69 -0.99
N GLU A 30 -16.84 14.72 -1.00
CA GLU A 30 -18.02 14.74 -0.13
C GLU A 30 -17.60 14.65 1.34
N ILE A 31 -16.72 13.72 1.69
CA ILE A 31 -16.23 13.56 3.05
C ILE A 31 -15.47 14.81 3.51
N GLU A 32 -14.63 15.40 2.65
CA GLU A 32 -13.90 16.63 2.96
C GLU A 32 -14.83 17.80 3.23
N ARG A 33 -15.92 17.92 2.46
CA ARG A 33 -16.96 18.94 2.69
C ARG A 33 -17.72 18.72 4.00
N ASP A 34 -18.04 17.46 4.31
CA ASP A 34 -18.91 17.12 5.43
C ASP A 34 -18.15 16.96 6.76
N ALA A 35 -16.84 16.73 6.69
CA ALA A 35 -15.95 16.58 7.85
C ALA A 35 -14.57 17.22 7.59
N PRO A 36 -14.50 18.54 7.32
CA PRO A 36 -13.26 19.22 6.97
C PRO A 36 -12.19 19.13 8.08
N GLU A 37 -12.64 19.05 9.34
CA GLU A 37 -11.75 18.94 10.50
C GLU A 37 -10.88 17.67 10.49
N LEU A 38 -11.37 16.57 9.90
CA LEU A 38 -10.59 15.35 9.77
C LEU A 38 -9.44 15.52 8.77
N PHE A 39 -9.71 16.19 7.67
CA PHE A 39 -8.69 16.48 6.66
C PHE A 39 -7.66 17.47 7.17
N GLU A 40 -8.09 18.48 7.92
CA GLU A 40 -7.18 19.44 8.54
C GLU A 40 -6.24 18.77 9.56
N GLN A 41 -6.75 17.87 10.38
CA GLN A 41 -5.92 17.08 11.28
C GLN A 41 -4.86 16.26 10.56
N VAL A 42 -5.17 15.68 9.39
CA VAL A 42 -4.20 14.94 8.61
C VAL A 42 -3.20 15.86 7.92
N ARG A 43 -3.65 16.97 7.33
CA ARG A 43 -2.79 17.95 6.66
C ARG A 43 -1.79 18.61 7.63
N SER A 44 -2.21 18.85 8.86
CA SER A 44 -1.36 19.42 9.91
C SER A 44 -0.38 18.42 10.52
N THR A 45 -0.41 17.17 10.09
CA THR A 45 0.43 16.10 10.64
C THR A 45 1.67 15.90 9.79
N VAL A 46 2.85 16.13 10.36
CA VAL A 46 4.13 15.89 9.69
C VAL A 46 4.49 14.40 9.71
N PHE A 47 4.23 13.75 10.84
CA PHE A 47 4.51 12.32 11.02
C PHE A 47 3.26 11.54 11.40
N ARG A 48 3.17 10.31 10.89
CA ARG A 48 2.10 9.39 11.26
C ARG A 48 2.15 9.09 12.76
N THR A 49 1.03 9.28 13.45
CA THR A 49 0.86 8.94 14.86
C THR A 49 -0.44 8.20 15.09
N TRP A 50 -0.51 7.43 16.18
CA TRP A 50 -1.71 6.67 16.54
C TRP A 50 -2.94 7.54 16.86
N ASN A 51 -2.69 8.81 17.20
CA ASN A 51 -3.74 9.77 17.59
C ASN A 51 -4.35 10.50 16.39
N LYS A 52 -3.91 10.20 15.16
CA LYS A 52 -4.40 10.86 13.96
C LYS A 52 -5.29 9.95 13.14
N PRO A 53 -6.35 10.48 12.52
CA PRO A 53 -7.28 9.67 11.76
C PRO A 53 -6.61 9.08 10.51
N THR A 54 -6.93 7.82 10.24
CA THR A 54 -6.51 7.14 9.02
C THR A 54 -7.62 7.26 7.98
N ILE A 55 -7.62 8.38 7.24
CA ILE A 55 -8.73 8.70 6.32
C ILE A 55 -8.77 7.72 5.15
N VAL A 56 -7.68 7.61 4.39
CA VAL A 56 -7.68 6.92 3.10
C VAL A 56 -7.79 5.40 3.24
N SER A 57 -7.09 4.81 4.19
CA SER A 57 -7.01 3.34 4.30
C SER A 57 -8.13 2.70 5.10
N ASP A 58 -8.93 3.47 5.84
CA ASP A 58 -10.02 2.93 6.65
C ASP A 58 -11.30 3.77 6.56
N PHE A 59 -11.26 5.05 6.93
CA PHE A 59 -12.46 5.87 7.07
C PHE A 59 -13.25 6.02 5.76
N VAL A 60 -12.57 6.33 4.64
CA VAL A 60 -13.20 6.47 3.33
C VAL A 60 -13.89 5.18 2.88
N LEU A 61 -13.26 4.04 3.13
CA LEU A 61 -13.82 2.74 2.76
C LEU A 61 -15.11 2.44 3.55
N ARG A 62 -15.10 2.72 4.85
CA ARG A 62 -16.29 2.54 5.69
C ARG A 62 -17.42 3.50 5.34
N TRP A 63 -17.06 4.76 5.07
CA TRP A 63 -18.01 5.76 4.59
C TRP A 63 -18.66 5.32 3.28
N ALA A 64 -17.86 4.93 2.31
CA ALA A 64 -18.35 4.48 1.01
C ALA A 64 -19.25 3.24 1.11
N LEU A 65 -18.93 2.29 1.99
CA LEU A 65 -19.78 1.13 2.26
C LEU A 65 -21.09 1.54 2.92
N ALA A 66 -21.07 2.40 3.93
CA ALA A 66 -22.26 2.83 4.66
C ALA A 66 -23.24 3.62 3.79
N HIS A 67 -22.72 4.35 2.80
CA HIS A 67 -23.54 5.13 1.85
C HIS A 67 -23.85 4.39 0.54
N GLY A 68 -23.48 3.12 0.41
CA GLY A 68 -23.77 2.31 -0.78
C GLY A 68 -22.93 2.64 -2.02
N PHE A 69 -21.84 3.44 -1.86
CA PHE A 69 -20.91 3.78 -2.93
C PHE A 69 -19.86 2.70 -3.19
N ALA A 70 -19.75 1.71 -2.31
CA ALA A 70 -18.83 0.61 -2.43
C ALA A 70 -19.47 -0.72 -2.08
N LYS A 71 -18.84 -1.79 -2.52
CA LYS A 71 -19.18 -3.17 -2.15
C LYS A 71 -17.92 -3.91 -1.72
N THR A 72 -18.07 -4.80 -0.76
CA THR A 72 -17.02 -5.79 -0.45
C THR A 72 -17.02 -6.86 -1.51
N ILE A 73 -15.85 -7.20 -1.98
CA ILE A 73 -15.62 -8.33 -2.88
C ILE A 73 -14.51 -9.20 -2.33
N ASP A 74 -14.64 -10.49 -2.48
CA ASP A 74 -13.58 -11.43 -2.18
C ASP A 74 -12.73 -11.66 -3.43
N HIS A 75 -11.42 -11.62 -3.26
CA HIS A 75 -10.47 -11.93 -4.31
C HIS A 75 -9.25 -12.65 -3.73
N SER A 76 -8.59 -13.46 -4.56
CA SER A 76 -7.38 -14.15 -4.15
C SER A 76 -6.25 -13.14 -3.96
N HIS A 77 -5.74 -13.07 -2.76
CA HIS A 77 -4.63 -12.20 -2.40
C HIS A 77 -3.69 -12.89 -1.42
N LEU A 78 -2.45 -12.45 -1.38
CA LEU A 78 -1.46 -12.89 -0.41
C LEU A 78 -0.81 -11.66 0.24
N TYR A 79 -0.75 -11.69 1.57
CA TYR A 79 -0.03 -10.69 2.36
C TYR A 79 1.19 -11.33 2.99
N ILE A 80 2.34 -10.71 2.83
CA ILE A 80 3.63 -11.16 3.35
C ILE A 80 4.17 -10.03 4.22
N ALA A 81 4.37 -10.31 5.51
CA ALA A 81 5.09 -9.43 6.42
C ALA A 81 6.54 -9.87 6.48
N THR A 82 7.48 -9.00 6.11
CA THR A 82 8.90 -9.28 6.25
C THR A 82 9.27 -9.29 7.73
N GLY A 83 10.12 -10.24 8.13
CA GLY A 83 10.47 -10.44 9.54
C GLY A 83 9.50 -11.31 10.33
N ASP A 84 8.38 -11.73 9.75
CA ASP A 84 7.51 -12.73 10.35
C ASP A 84 8.17 -14.13 10.28
N VAL A 85 7.87 -14.98 11.27
CA VAL A 85 8.36 -16.37 11.30
C VAL A 85 7.90 -17.20 10.10
N LEU A 86 6.82 -16.80 9.44
CA LEU A 86 6.27 -17.44 8.25
C LEU A 86 6.76 -16.83 6.93
N GLU A 87 7.66 -15.84 6.96
CA GLU A 87 8.11 -15.13 5.76
C GLU A 87 8.57 -16.08 4.65
N THR A 88 9.48 -17.00 4.95
CA THR A 88 9.99 -17.97 3.97
C THR A 88 8.89 -18.81 3.35
N GLN A 89 7.95 -19.29 4.16
CA GLN A 89 6.82 -20.10 3.69
C GLN A 89 5.88 -19.28 2.81
N THR A 90 5.60 -18.03 3.17
CA THR A 90 4.72 -17.15 2.39
C THR A 90 5.36 -16.69 1.09
N LEU A 91 6.68 -16.49 1.04
CA LEU A 91 7.42 -16.26 -0.21
C LEU A 91 7.37 -17.47 -1.15
N GLN A 92 7.52 -18.68 -0.64
CA GLN A 92 7.34 -19.92 -1.42
C GLN A 92 5.90 -20.04 -1.93
N GLN A 93 4.92 -19.70 -1.10
CA GLN A 93 3.52 -19.68 -1.50
C GLN A 93 3.27 -18.65 -2.60
N LEU A 94 3.88 -17.47 -2.54
CA LEU A 94 3.82 -16.47 -3.60
C LEU A 94 4.33 -17.04 -4.92
N GLN A 95 5.48 -17.70 -4.93
CA GLN A 95 6.04 -18.32 -6.13
C GLN A 95 5.09 -19.35 -6.74
N SER A 96 4.45 -20.18 -5.90
CA SER A 96 3.54 -21.23 -6.38
C SER A 96 2.19 -20.70 -6.89
N LEU A 97 1.74 -19.56 -6.40
CA LEU A 97 0.43 -18.98 -6.68
C LEU A 97 0.47 -17.75 -7.61
N PHE A 98 1.64 -17.27 -7.99
CA PHE A 98 1.84 -15.97 -8.65
C PHE A 98 0.86 -15.71 -9.80
N GLY A 99 0.68 -16.64 -10.70
CA GLY A 99 -0.26 -16.51 -11.84
C GLY A 99 -1.74 -16.70 -11.50
N ARG A 100 -2.09 -17.01 -10.24
CA ARG A 100 -3.47 -17.24 -9.78
C ARG A 100 -3.96 -16.19 -8.78
N LEU A 101 -3.05 -15.37 -8.26
CA LEU A 101 -3.40 -14.27 -7.36
C LEU A 101 -3.84 -13.06 -8.16
N HIS A 102 -4.90 -12.39 -7.69
CA HIS A 102 -5.26 -11.07 -8.20
C HIS A 102 -4.29 -10.00 -7.70
N PHE A 103 -3.87 -10.13 -6.43
CA PHE A 103 -2.97 -9.18 -5.78
C PHE A 103 -2.05 -9.89 -4.79
N PHE A 104 -0.89 -9.32 -4.58
CA PHE A 104 -0.06 -9.63 -3.42
C PHE A 104 0.50 -8.33 -2.83
N CYS A 105 0.81 -8.36 -1.55
CA CYS A 105 1.44 -7.26 -0.84
C CYS A 105 2.60 -7.81 -0.01
N ILE A 106 3.80 -7.28 -0.25
CA ILE A 106 4.94 -7.50 0.62
C ILE A 106 5.11 -6.22 1.44
N ASN A 107 5.01 -6.34 2.74
CA ASN A 107 5.10 -5.21 3.66
C ASN A 107 6.29 -5.38 4.58
N ASP A 108 7.19 -4.40 4.55
CA ASP A 108 8.27 -4.35 5.51
C ASP A 108 7.72 -3.89 6.85
N THR A 109 7.78 -4.79 7.82
CA THR A 109 7.32 -4.58 9.20
C THR A 109 8.49 -4.55 10.18
N THR A 110 9.72 -4.52 9.67
CA THR A 110 10.93 -4.52 10.49
C THR A 110 11.40 -3.09 10.73
N ASP A 111 11.60 -2.74 11.98
CA ASP A 111 12.16 -1.43 12.37
C ASP A 111 13.71 -1.43 12.33
N ASP A 112 14.31 -2.61 12.16
CA ASP A 112 15.76 -2.86 12.26
C ASP A 112 16.39 -3.30 10.95
N ALA A 113 15.70 -3.24 9.84
CA ALA A 113 16.22 -3.63 8.54
C ALA A 113 17.38 -2.71 8.09
N HIS A 114 18.45 -3.31 7.58
CA HIS A 114 19.64 -2.64 7.07
C HIS A 114 20.02 -3.19 5.69
N ASP A 115 20.92 -2.48 5.01
CA ASP A 115 21.45 -2.97 3.73
C ASP A 115 22.13 -4.33 3.91
N GLY A 116 21.72 -5.29 3.08
CA GLY A 116 22.20 -6.67 3.15
C GLY A 116 21.42 -7.59 4.10
N ASP A 117 20.33 -7.11 4.70
CA ASP A 117 19.47 -7.95 5.53
C ASP A 117 19.00 -9.20 4.75
N PRO A 118 19.21 -10.41 5.31
CA PRO A 118 18.83 -11.66 4.64
C PRO A 118 17.34 -11.73 4.24
N ARG A 119 16.45 -11.11 5.03
CA ARG A 119 15.00 -11.04 4.78
C ARG A 119 14.74 -10.26 3.50
N LEU A 120 15.31 -9.07 3.37
CA LEU A 120 15.19 -8.24 2.18
C LEU A 120 15.86 -8.88 0.95
N LYS A 121 16.93 -9.63 1.15
CA LYS A 121 17.57 -10.40 0.09
C LYS A 121 16.64 -11.48 -0.44
N ALA A 122 16.00 -12.26 0.41
CA ALA A 122 15.04 -13.30 0.03
C ALA A 122 13.84 -12.73 -0.76
N VAL A 123 13.31 -11.58 -0.31
CA VAL A 123 12.26 -10.85 -1.03
C VAL A 123 12.73 -10.44 -2.43
N ARG A 124 13.91 -9.83 -2.53
CA ARG A 124 14.50 -9.38 -3.80
C ARG A 124 14.70 -10.56 -4.77
N GLU A 125 15.26 -11.66 -4.30
CA GLU A 125 15.47 -12.86 -5.10
C GLU A 125 14.15 -13.43 -5.60
N THR A 126 13.13 -13.48 -4.74
CA THR A 126 11.78 -13.94 -5.12
C THR A 126 11.17 -13.03 -6.19
N LEU A 127 11.22 -11.72 -6.00
CA LEU A 127 10.66 -10.76 -6.98
C LEU A 127 11.41 -10.80 -8.31
N ASN A 128 12.73 -10.90 -8.31
CA ASN A 128 13.52 -11.04 -9.54
C ASN A 128 13.19 -12.32 -10.31
N ALA A 129 12.91 -13.43 -9.60
CA ALA A 129 12.49 -14.67 -10.22
C ALA A 129 11.08 -14.58 -10.83
N LEU A 130 10.17 -13.86 -10.20
CA LEU A 130 8.78 -13.72 -10.64
C LEU A 130 8.61 -12.63 -11.71
N LEU A 131 9.43 -11.59 -11.67
CA LEU A 131 9.37 -10.40 -12.54
C LEU A 131 10.75 -10.17 -13.19
N PRO A 132 11.21 -11.10 -14.07
CA PRO A 132 12.58 -11.06 -14.60
C PRO A 132 12.83 -9.93 -15.61
N MET A 133 11.77 -9.33 -16.16
CA MET A 133 11.90 -8.24 -17.13
C MET A 133 11.74 -6.88 -16.43
N ALA A 134 12.69 -6.00 -16.71
CA ALA A 134 12.59 -4.62 -16.24
C ALA A 134 11.32 -3.93 -16.79
N SER A 135 10.65 -3.19 -15.96
CA SER A 135 9.53 -2.35 -16.37
C SER A 135 10.03 -1.18 -17.23
N ARG A 136 9.14 -0.57 -18.01
CA ARG A 136 9.45 0.63 -18.78
C ARG A 136 10.04 1.76 -17.91
N CYS A 137 9.50 1.94 -16.70
CA CYS A 137 9.99 2.97 -15.76
C CYS A 137 11.43 2.71 -15.30
N GLU A 138 11.83 1.45 -15.13
CA GLU A 138 13.21 1.07 -14.75
C GLU A 138 14.19 1.29 -15.92
N LEU A 139 13.77 1.06 -17.16
CA LEU A 139 14.58 1.30 -18.35
C LEU A 139 14.82 2.80 -18.56
N GLU A 140 13.79 3.62 -18.45
CA GLU A 140 13.90 5.09 -18.57
C GLU A 140 14.80 5.70 -17.49
N PHE A 141 14.81 5.13 -16.28
CA PHE A 141 15.67 5.60 -15.19
C PHE A 141 17.16 5.28 -15.42
N LYS A 142 17.47 4.12 -15.99
CA LYS A 142 18.85 3.75 -16.35
C LYS A 142 19.44 4.70 -17.42
N ASP A 143 18.67 5.03 -18.43
CA ASP A 143 19.11 5.93 -19.51
C ASP A 143 19.38 7.35 -18.98
N SER A 144 18.56 7.84 -18.05
CA SER A 144 18.76 9.16 -17.43
C SER A 144 19.97 9.21 -16.48
N ALA A 145 20.34 8.12 -15.83
CA ALA A 145 21.53 8.03 -14.99
C ALA A 145 22.84 8.02 -15.82
N VAL A 146 22.84 7.28 -16.94
CA VAL A 146 23.97 7.25 -17.88
C VAL A 146 24.19 8.62 -18.50
N HIS A 147 23.13 9.34 -18.85
CA HIS A 147 23.24 10.67 -19.43
C HIS A 147 23.81 11.71 -18.45
N ARG A 148 23.48 11.63 -17.16
CA ARG A 148 24.07 12.50 -16.12
C ARG A 148 25.55 12.23 -15.86
N MET A 149 25.99 10.98 -15.95
CA MET A 149 27.42 10.66 -15.77
C MET A 149 28.28 11.14 -16.95
N GLN A 150 27.74 11.14 -18.16
CA GLN A 150 28.46 11.60 -19.36
C GLN A 150 28.60 13.13 -19.41
N THR A 151 27.65 13.89 -18.87
CA THR A 151 27.72 15.35 -18.83
C THR A 151 28.66 15.89 -17.75
N GLN A 152 28.96 15.11 -16.70
CA GLN A 152 29.93 15.52 -15.65
C GLN A 152 31.38 15.23 -16.02
N SER A 153 31.66 14.39 -17.02
CA SER A 153 33.03 14.08 -17.46
C SER A 153 33.56 14.96 -18.57
N SER A 154 32.77 15.91 -19.05
CA SER A 154 33.14 16.83 -20.15
C SER A 154 33.53 18.24 -19.69
N ASP A 155 33.51 18.51 -18.40
CA ASP A 155 33.83 19.83 -17.80
C ASP A 155 35.14 19.80 -16.93
N GLU A 156 36.06 18.83 -17.16
CA GLU A 156 37.41 18.84 -16.58
C GLU A 156 38.49 19.14 -17.68
#